data_5248e95eaed479ee867dc55ace8e9987
#
_entry.id   5248e95eaed479ee867dc55ace8e9987
#
_cell.length_a   1.000
_cell.length_b   1.000
_cell.length_c   1.000
_cell.angle_alpha   90.00
_cell.angle_beta   90.00
_cell.angle_gamma   90.00
#
_symmetry.space_group_name_H-M   'P 1'
#
loop_
_entity.id
_entity.type
_entity.pdbx_description
1 polymer ?
#
loop_
_entity_poly.entity_id
_entity_poly.type
_entity_poly.pdbx_seq_one_letter_code
_entity_poly.pdbx_strand_id
1 'polypeptide(L)'
;MLKFGKGVVKSRFIIFIAAILLLIPSVFGYLHTRVNYDILSYLPEDIETMKGQDILVDEFGTGAFSTFVVDGMSNKDVSTLKAKIEQVDHVKSVLWYDSVADISIPTDMLPEKLQKVFLSDEGTLMFILYDTTMSADETMEAVEQIRAISNEQCFLSGMSAVVTDIRDLSDKEVPVYVVLAVILSLIVLSLTMDSFLIPIFFLLSIGMAIIYNLGTNVFMGEISYVTKALSAVLQLGVTMDYSIFLWHSYEDQKKIYENDHKNAMAHAISQTVTSVVGSSITTVAGFIALCFMSFTLGKDLGIVMAKGVVFGVIGCVTILPSMILIFDKPLEKTRHKAILPDLGRISGFVTKRFPIFLLIFAVLLVPAIYGQKHAEVYYDLAGTLPEDLQSFMANEKLNEEFDMNSTHILLADSHMKAKDAEKMLERIDQVDGVKAAIGIDSIIGPSVPKD
;
A
#
# COMPACT_ATOMS: atom_id res chain seq x y z
N MET A 1 -20.84 19.09 27.84
CA MET A 1 -20.46 17.67 27.69
C MET A 1 -21.44 16.72 28.38
N LEU A 2 -21.86 16.92 29.62
CA LEU A 2 -22.79 16.02 30.32
C LEU A 2 -24.17 15.86 29.61
N LYS A 3 -24.72 16.93 29.01
CA LYS A 3 -25.97 16.86 28.20
C LYS A 3 -25.78 15.88 27.01
N PHE A 4 -24.61 15.87 26.36
CA PHE A 4 -24.28 14.95 25.29
C PHE A 4 -24.24 13.51 25.82
N GLY A 5 -23.51 13.23 26.91
CA GLY A 5 -23.47 11.91 27.53
C GLY A 5 -24.84 11.35 27.88
N LYS A 6 -25.71 12.20 28.49
CA LYS A 6 -27.12 11.83 28.79
C LYS A 6 -27.89 11.52 27.50
N GLY A 7 -27.67 12.28 26.43
CA GLY A 7 -28.28 12.05 25.11
C GLY A 7 -27.88 10.67 24.54
N VAL A 8 -26.59 10.34 24.53
CA VAL A 8 -26.06 9.02 24.07
C VAL A 8 -26.70 7.90 24.87
N VAL A 9 -26.68 7.98 26.19
CA VAL A 9 -27.26 6.96 27.08
C VAL A 9 -28.76 6.75 26.84
N LYS A 10 -29.53 7.85 26.64
CA LYS A 10 -30.95 7.79 26.34
C LYS A 10 -31.23 7.12 24.99
N SER A 11 -30.43 7.43 24.00
CA SER A 11 -30.62 6.97 22.60
C SER A 11 -29.80 5.71 22.26
N ARG A 12 -29.23 4.98 23.23
CA ARG A 12 -28.29 3.87 23.02
C ARG A 12 -28.78 2.80 22.06
N PHE A 13 -30.04 2.43 22.08
CA PHE A 13 -30.59 1.44 21.14
C PHE A 13 -30.68 1.98 19.72
N ILE A 14 -31.06 3.24 19.56
CA ILE A 14 -31.13 3.89 18.24
C ILE A 14 -29.71 4.02 17.66
N ILE A 15 -28.74 4.43 18.48
CA ILE A 15 -27.33 4.55 18.08
C ILE A 15 -26.79 3.19 17.63
N PHE A 16 -27.03 2.13 18.40
CA PHE A 16 -26.53 0.79 18.08
C PHE A 16 -27.17 0.25 16.80
N ILE A 17 -28.48 0.39 16.60
CA ILE A 17 -29.17 -0.02 15.38
C ILE A 17 -28.69 0.82 14.19
N ALA A 18 -28.56 2.13 14.34
CA ALA A 18 -28.05 3.01 13.29
C ALA A 18 -26.60 2.64 12.90
N ALA A 19 -25.75 2.31 13.87
CA ALA A 19 -24.40 1.85 13.61
C ALA A 19 -24.40 0.57 12.76
N ILE A 20 -25.23 -0.41 13.09
CA ILE A 20 -25.34 -1.65 12.29
C ILE A 20 -25.87 -1.34 10.88
N LEU A 21 -26.87 -0.49 10.74
CA LEU A 21 -27.44 -0.13 9.44
C LEU A 21 -26.42 0.62 8.56
N LEU A 22 -25.57 1.46 9.14
CA LEU A 22 -24.52 2.18 8.41
C LEU A 22 -23.39 1.27 7.93
N LEU A 23 -23.23 0.06 8.46
CA LEU A 23 -22.29 -0.91 7.92
C LEU A 23 -22.63 -1.33 6.48
N ILE A 24 -23.93 -1.40 6.13
CA ILE A 24 -24.37 -1.83 4.80
C ILE A 24 -23.83 -0.91 3.70
N PRO A 25 -24.11 0.41 3.69
CA PRO A 25 -23.53 1.30 2.69
C PRO A 25 -22.00 1.41 2.79
N SER A 26 -21.43 1.24 3.98
CA SER A 26 -19.98 1.30 4.15
C SER A 26 -19.26 0.08 3.54
N VAL A 27 -19.80 -1.12 3.68
CA VAL A 27 -19.29 -2.32 3.01
C VAL A 27 -19.44 -2.17 1.49
N PHE A 28 -20.59 -1.67 1.02
CA PHE A 28 -20.77 -1.41 -0.40
C PHE A 28 -19.73 -0.40 -0.93
N GLY A 29 -19.51 0.70 -0.23
CA GLY A 29 -18.50 1.70 -0.59
C GLY A 29 -17.07 1.11 -0.59
N TYR A 30 -16.74 0.27 0.40
CA TYR A 30 -15.45 -0.42 0.45
C TYR A 30 -15.20 -1.30 -0.79
N LEU A 31 -16.21 -2.08 -1.20
CA LEU A 31 -16.11 -2.95 -2.36
C LEU A 31 -16.01 -2.20 -3.70
N HIS A 32 -16.48 -0.94 -3.75
CA HIS A 32 -16.45 -0.11 -4.96
C HIS A 32 -15.31 0.94 -4.94
N THR A 33 -14.49 0.97 -3.90
CA THR A 33 -13.30 1.83 -3.86
C THR A 33 -12.19 1.15 -4.65
N ARG A 34 -11.71 1.80 -5.70
CA ARG A 34 -10.55 1.32 -6.46
C ARG A 34 -9.28 1.42 -5.61
N VAL A 35 -8.42 0.42 -5.73
CA VAL A 35 -7.11 0.41 -5.08
C VAL A 35 -6.03 0.56 -6.13
N ASN A 36 -5.21 1.60 -5.99
CA ASN A 36 -4.09 1.86 -6.87
C ASN A 36 -2.83 1.20 -6.31
N TYR A 37 -2.24 0.30 -7.09
CA TYR A 37 -1.04 -0.46 -6.71
C TYR A 37 0.25 0.16 -7.27
N ASP A 38 0.14 1.17 -8.13
CA ASP A 38 1.29 1.91 -8.66
C ASP A 38 1.66 3.08 -7.76
N ILE A 39 2.74 2.91 -6.98
CA ILE A 39 3.23 3.97 -6.11
C ILE A 39 3.82 5.15 -6.88
N LEU A 40 4.25 4.94 -8.14
CA LEU A 40 4.85 5.98 -8.97
C LEU A 40 3.78 6.98 -9.44
N SER A 41 2.52 6.55 -9.56
CA SER A 41 1.40 7.46 -9.91
C SER A 41 1.14 8.56 -8.86
N TYR A 42 1.73 8.44 -7.67
CA TYR A 42 1.65 9.45 -6.60
C TYR A 42 2.78 10.49 -6.67
N LEU A 43 3.67 10.39 -7.66
CA LEU A 43 4.71 11.39 -7.89
C LEU A 43 4.07 12.71 -8.39
N PRO A 44 4.75 13.87 -8.16
CA PRO A 44 4.28 15.16 -8.68
C PRO A 44 4.14 15.14 -10.21
N GLU A 45 3.03 15.67 -10.73
CA GLU A 45 2.75 15.71 -12.18
C GLU A 45 3.73 16.59 -12.97
N ASP A 46 4.45 17.50 -12.30
CA ASP A 46 5.37 18.44 -12.93
C ASP A 46 6.75 17.88 -13.23
N ILE A 47 7.10 16.68 -12.72
CA ILE A 47 8.37 16.02 -13.02
C ILE A 47 8.40 15.46 -14.45
N GLU A 48 9.61 15.39 -15.03
CA GLU A 48 9.79 14.98 -16.44
C GLU A 48 9.32 13.54 -16.70
N THR A 49 9.50 12.64 -15.76
CA THR A 49 9.04 11.24 -15.89
C THR A 49 7.52 11.14 -16.04
N MET A 50 6.76 11.90 -15.25
CA MET A 50 5.29 11.90 -15.34
C MET A 50 4.81 12.53 -16.64
N LYS A 51 5.39 13.67 -17.04
CA LYS A 51 5.11 14.27 -18.36
C LYS A 51 5.43 13.33 -19.52
N GLY A 52 6.56 12.59 -19.41
CA GLY A 52 6.93 11.60 -20.40
C GLY A 52 5.92 10.45 -20.47
N GLN A 53 5.40 9.99 -19.34
CA GLN A 53 4.35 8.97 -19.28
C GLN A 53 3.05 9.46 -19.91
N ASP A 54 2.63 10.69 -19.66
CA ASP A 54 1.43 11.28 -20.28
C ASP A 54 1.58 11.34 -21.81
N ILE A 55 2.73 11.80 -22.31
CA ILE A 55 3.02 11.82 -23.75
C ILE A 55 2.99 10.39 -24.33
N LEU A 56 3.55 9.42 -23.60
CA LEU A 56 3.58 8.03 -24.05
C LEU A 56 2.16 7.44 -24.19
N VAL A 57 1.26 7.79 -23.26
CA VAL A 57 -0.15 7.39 -23.30
C VAL A 57 -0.90 8.14 -24.39
N ASP A 58 -0.82 9.46 -24.42
CA ASP A 58 -1.67 10.30 -25.25
C ASP A 58 -1.27 10.28 -26.74
N GLU A 59 0.04 10.30 -27.04
CA GLU A 59 0.53 10.37 -28.42
C GLU A 59 0.88 8.98 -28.98
N PHE A 60 1.40 8.09 -28.16
CA PHE A 60 1.80 6.76 -28.60
C PHE A 60 0.80 5.67 -28.22
N GLY A 61 -0.22 5.96 -27.41
CA GLY A 61 -1.21 4.99 -26.94
C GLY A 61 -0.57 3.79 -26.23
N THR A 62 0.53 4.02 -25.51
CA THR A 62 1.26 3.01 -24.76
C THR A 62 1.33 3.46 -23.31
N GLY A 63 0.62 2.77 -22.42
CA GLY A 63 0.55 3.16 -21.01
C GLY A 63 1.53 2.42 -20.12
N ALA A 64 1.96 1.23 -20.54
CA ALA A 64 2.86 0.37 -19.78
C ALA A 64 3.64 -0.57 -20.69
N PHE A 65 4.69 -1.18 -20.13
CA PHE A 65 5.43 -2.25 -20.80
C PHE A 65 5.96 -3.27 -19.80
N SER A 66 6.22 -4.48 -20.30
CA SER A 66 6.91 -5.55 -19.59
C SER A 66 8.06 -6.07 -20.45
N THR A 67 9.06 -6.64 -19.79
CA THR A 67 10.09 -7.45 -20.41
C THR A 67 9.75 -8.92 -20.24
N PHE A 68 10.00 -9.73 -21.28
CA PHE A 68 9.64 -11.14 -21.30
C PHE A 68 10.83 -11.96 -21.80
N VAL A 69 11.46 -12.68 -20.88
CA VAL A 69 12.57 -13.57 -21.17
C VAL A 69 12.02 -14.96 -21.48
N VAL A 70 12.51 -15.56 -22.55
CA VAL A 70 12.20 -16.95 -22.95
C VAL A 70 13.49 -17.72 -23.05
N ASP A 71 13.62 -18.76 -22.23
CA ASP A 71 14.81 -19.58 -22.08
C ASP A 71 14.68 -20.92 -22.82
N GLY A 72 15.68 -21.31 -23.58
CA GLY A 72 15.81 -22.65 -24.21
C GLY A 72 14.76 -23.04 -25.24
N MET A 73 13.92 -22.09 -25.73
CA MET A 73 12.90 -22.37 -26.75
C MET A 73 13.45 -22.14 -28.19
N SER A 74 12.91 -22.89 -29.16
CA SER A 74 13.24 -22.63 -30.56
C SER A 74 12.61 -21.30 -31.03
N ASN A 75 13.28 -20.58 -31.97
CA ASN A 75 12.76 -19.33 -32.53
C ASN A 75 11.32 -19.47 -33.11
N LYS A 76 10.98 -20.64 -33.62
CA LYS A 76 9.65 -20.94 -34.15
C LYS A 76 8.62 -21.02 -33.03
N ASP A 77 8.95 -21.61 -31.90
CA ASP A 77 8.07 -21.72 -30.75
C ASP A 77 7.91 -20.36 -30.08
N VAL A 78 8.97 -19.56 -29.97
CA VAL A 78 8.97 -18.19 -29.50
C VAL A 78 8.05 -17.31 -30.38
N SER A 79 8.16 -17.41 -31.70
CA SER A 79 7.27 -16.69 -32.63
C SER A 79 5.80 -17.10 -32.47
N THR A 80 5.54 -18.39 -32.22
CA THR A 80 4.18 -18.89 -31.96
C THR A 80 3.65 -18.35 -30.63
N LEU A 81 4.50 -18.28 -29.61
CA LEU A 81 4.17 -17.71 -28.30
C LEU A 81 3.90 -16.20 -28.41
N LYS A 82 4.77 -15.48 -29.13
CA LYS A 82 4.58 -14.05 -29.42
C LYS A 82 3.20 -13.79 -30.05
N ALA A 83 2.82 -14.55 -31.09
CA ALA A 83 1.54 -14.42 -31.76
C ALA A 83 0.35 -14.70 -30.82
N LYS A 84 0.50 -15.55 -29.80
CA LYS A 84 -0.52 -15.75 -28.76
C LYS A 84 -0.58 -14.57 -27.79
N ILE A 85 0.55 -14.03 -27.39
CA ILE A 85 0.63 -12.87 -26.50
C ILE A 85 0.00 -11.64 -27.17
N GLU A 86 0.22 -11.44 -28.47
CA GLU A 86 -0.39 -10.35 -29.26
C GLU A 86 -1.92 -10.45 -29.35
N GLN A 87 -2.52 -11.60 -29.08
CA GLN A 87 -3.97 -11.80 -29.04
C GLN A 87 -4.58 -11.58 -27.65
N VAL A 88 -3.77 -11.33 -26.63
CA VAL A 88 -4.25 -10.99 -25.29
C VAL A 88 -4.83 -9.58 -25.32
N ASP A 89 -6.01 -9.41 -24.74
CA ASP A 89 -6.66 -8.10 -24.66
C ASP A 89 -5.73 -7.10 -23.94
N HIS A 90 -5.73 -5.84 -24.40
CA HIS A 90 -4.86 -4.77 -23.90
C HIS A 90 -3.35 -4.93 -24.15
N VAL A 91 -2.92 -5.97 -24.84
CA VAL A 91 -1.58 -6.04 -25.42
C VAL A 91 -1.60 -5.28 -26.74
N LYS A 92 -0.89 -4.17 -26.79
CA LYS A 92 -0.79 -3.33 -28.00
C LYS A 92 0.12 -3.95 -29.04
N SER A 93 1.31 -4.41 -28.64
CA SER A 93 2.28 -5.03 -29.52
C SER A 93 3.37 -5.77 -28.72
N VAL A 94 4.00 -6.73 -29.34
CA VAL A 94 5.16 -7.43 -28.80
C VAL A 94 6.36 -7.16 -29.71
N LEU A 95 7.38 -6.52 -29.14
CA LEU A 95 8.61 -6.20 -29.85
C LEU A 95 9.65 -7.32 -29.61
N TRP A 96 10.12 -7.91 -30.66
CA TRP A 96 11.19 -8.89 -30.67
C TRP A 96 12.09 -8.60 -31.88
N TYR A 97 13.22 -9.28 -32.03
CA TYR A 97 14.09 -9.02 -33.17
C TYR A 97 13.40 -9.29 -34.52
N ASP A 98 12.36 -10.15 -34.56
CA ASP A 98 11.56 -10.41 -35.75
C ASP A 98 10.75 -9.19 -36.24
N SER A 99 10.58 -8.20 -35.39
CA SER A 99 9.95 -6.92 -35.79
C SER A 99 10.83 -6.09 -36.74
N VAL A 100 12.12 -6.45 -36.85
CA VAL A 100 13.13 -5.71 -37.64
C VAL A 100 13.85 -6.62 -38.66
N ALA A 101 14.00 -7.91 -38.34
CA ALA A 101 14.71 -8.88 -39.15
C ALA A 101 13.90 -10.16 -39.33
N ASP A 102 13.96 -10.79 -40.50
CA ASP A 102 13.23 -12.04 -40.72
C ASP A 102 13.78 -13.18 -39.85
N ILE A 103 12.88 -13.95 -39.23
CA ILE A 103 13.21 -15.05 -38.31
C ILE A 103 14.07 -16.16 -38.97
N SER A 104 14.09 -16.23 -40.31
CA SER A 104 14.92 -17.16 -41.06
C SER A 104 16.41 -16.76 -41.13
N ILE A 105 16.72 -15.51 -40.77
CA ILE A 105 18.10 -15.03 -40.70
C ILE A 105 18.79 -15.67 -39.49
N PRO A 106 19.93 -16.33 -39.66
CA PRO A 106 20.71 -16.84 -38.53
C PRO A 106 21.05 -15.73 -37.55
N THR A 107 20.88 -15.98 -36.26
CA THR A 107 21.09 -15.01 -35.21
C THR A 107 22.48 -14.36 -35.22
N ASP A 108 23.49 -15.11 -35.64
CA ASP A 108 24.87 -14.64 -35.78
C ASP A 108 25.04 -13.57 -36.87
N MET A 109 24.11 -13.47 -37.80
CA MET A 109 24.11 -12.45 -38.86
C MET A 109 23.36 -11.19 -38.52
N LEU A 110 22.68 -11.15 -37.37
CA LEU A 110 21.98 -9.94 -36.89
C LEU A 110 23.00 -8.85 -36.51
N PRO A 111 22.64 -7.57 -36.60
CA PRO A 111 23.46 -6.48 -36.07
C PRO A 111 23.80 -6.70 -34.58
N GLU A 112 25.05 -6.43 -34.19
CA GLU A 112 25.52 -6.63 -32.81
C GLU A 112 24.63 -5.98 -31.75
N LYS A 113 24.01 -4.80 -32.05
CA LYS A 113 23.08 -4.12 -31.15
C LYS A 113 21.82 -4.94 -30.91
N LEU A 114 21.28 -5.59 -31.94
CA LEU A 114 20.10 -6.46 -31.81
C LEU A 114 20.44 -7.71 -31.01
N GLN A 115 21.61 -8.32 -31.32
CA GLN A 115 22.07 -9.48 -30.58
C GLN A 115 22.19 -9.17 -29.07
N LYS A 116 22.86 -8.08 -28.71
CA LYS A 116 23.06 -7.67 -27.31
C LYS A 116 21.77 -7.43 -26.52
N VAL A 117 20.69 -7.03 -27.17
CA VAL A 117 19.43 -6.68 -26.51
C VAL A 117 18.45 -7.83 -26.50
N PHE A 118 18.31 -8.52 -27.61
CA PHE A 118 17.27 -9.55 -27.77
C PHE A 118 17.76 -10.98 -27.57
N LEU A 119 19.07 -11.23 -27.53
CA LEU A 119 19.64 -12.57 -27.47
C LEU A 119 20.61 -12.70 -26.29
N SER A 120 20.54 -13.83 -25.59
CA SER A 120 21.57 -14.33 -24.68
C SER A 120 22.09 -15.66 -25.14
N ASP A 121 23.04 -16.25 -24.41
CA ASP A 121 23.58 -17.59 -24.72
C ASP A 121 22.49 -18.68 -24.61
N GLU A 122 21.51 -18.50 -23.73
CA GLU A 122 20.48 -19.50 -23.40
C GLU A 122 19.05 -19.07 -23.78
N GLY A 123 18.80 -17.78 -23.97
CA GLY A 123 17.43 -17.26 -24.12
C GLY A 123 17.28 -16.08 -25.08
N THR A 124 16.06 -15.60 -25.17
CA THR A 124 15.71 -14.40 -25.95
C THR A 124 14.78 -13.49 -25.16
N LEU A 125 14.87 -12.19 -25.42
CA LEU A 125 14.11 -11.14 -24.78
C LEU A 125 13.07 -10.55 -25.72
N MET A 126 11.85 -10.34 -25.21
CA MET A 126 10.78 -9.58 -25.87
C MET A 126 10.33 -8.43 -24.99
N PHE A 127 9.82 -7.37 -25.60
CA PHE A 127 9.15 -6.27 -24.90
C PHE A 127 7.68 -6.31 -25.25
N ILE A 128 6.83 -6.35 -24.23
CA ILE A 128 5.37 -6.37 -24.36
C ILE A 128 4.87 -4.97 -24.02
N LEU A 129 4.19 -4.32 -24.95
CA LEU A 129 3.61 -2.99 -24.78
C LEU A 129 2.11 -3.13 -24.53
N TYR A 130 1.59 -2.39 -23.56
CA TYR A 130 0.18 -2.35 -23.21
C TYR A 130 -0.44 -0.99 -23.60
N ASP A 131 -1.74 -0.98 -23.91
CA ASP A 131 -2.48 0.23 -24.27
C ASP A 131 -3.02 0.99 -23.05
N THR A 132 -2.92 0.41 -21.84
CA THR A 132 -3.36 1.00 -20.58
C THR A 132 -2.19 1.17 -19.61
N THR A 133 -2.38 1.94 -18.51
CA THR A 133 -1.34 2.23 -17.52
C THR A 133 -0.95 1.01 -16.69
N MET A 134 0.21 1.03 -16.02
CA MET A 134 0.75 -0.12 -15.25
C MET A 134 -0.20 -0.63 -14.18
N SER A 135 -0.96 0.26 -13.53
CA SER A 135 -1.89 -0.08 -12.44
C SER A 135 -3.34 -0.20 -12.91
N ALA A 136 -3.58 -0.15 -14.21
CA ALA A 136 -4.91 -0.42 -14.75
C ALA A 136 -5.28 -1.89 -14.53
N ASP A 137 -6.52 -2.15 -14.16
CA ASP A 137 -7.00 -3.53 -13.95
C ASP A 137 -6.83 -4.35 -15.22
N GLU A 138 -7.02 -3.73 -16.39
CA GLU A 138 -6.83 -4.31 -17.72
C GLU A 138 -5.39 -4.75 -17.98
N THR A 139 -4.39 -3.94 -17.58
CA THR A 139 -2.97 -4.32 -17.73
C THR A 139 -2.61 -5.47 -16.79
N MET A 140 -3.09 -5.45 -15.54
CA MET A 140 -2.84 -6.52 -14.58
C MET A 140 -3.50 -7.84 -15.04
N GLU A 141 -4.71 -7.77 -15.61
CA GLU A 141 -5.38 -8.93 -16.17
C GLU A 141 -4.63 -9.48 -17.41
N ALA A 142 -4.11 -8.61 -18.27
CA ALA A 142 -3.26 -9.01 -19.39
C ALA A 142 -1.99 -9.72 -18.92
N VAL A 143 -1.33 -9.22 -17.88
CA VAL A 143 -0.16 -9.87 -17.24
C VAL A 143 -0.52 -11.28 -16.75
N GLU A 144 -1.66 -11.46 -16.08
CA GLU A 144 -2.11 -12.78 -15.63
C GLU A 144 -2.41 -13.73 -16.80
N GLN A 145 -3.06 -13.24 -17.86
CA GLN A 145 -3.34 -14.03 -19.05
C GLN A 145 -2.05 -14.44 -19.75
N ILE A 146 -1.05 -13.56 -19.86
CA ILE A 146 0.26 -13.88 -20.43
C ILE A 146 0.94 -14.96 -19.59
N ARG A 147 0.93 -14.86 -18.27
CA ARG A 147 1.47 -15.88 -17.38
C ARG A 147 0.76 -17.24 -17.56
N ALA A 148 -0.56 -17.23 -17.75
CA ALA A 148 -1.34 -18.45 -17.94
C ALA A 148 -1.05 -19.19 -19.24
N ILE A 149 -0.67 -18.48 -20.31
CA ILE A 149 -0.26 -19.08 -21.59
C ILE A 149 1.23 -19.40 -21.68
N SER A 150 2.00 -18.94 -20.69
CA SER A 150 3.44 -19.15 -20.56
C SER A 150 3.75 -20.50 -19.88
N ASN A 151 4.97 -21.00 -20.07
CA ASN A 151 5.46 -22.20 -19.41
C ASN A 151 6.64 -21.85 -18.47
N GLU A 152 7.26 -22.87 -17.87
CA GLU A 152 8.38 -22.72 -16.92
C GLU A 152 9.66 -22.10 -17.53
N GLN A 153 9.73 -22.00 -18.85
CA GLN A 153 10.83 -21.37 -19.58
C GLN A 153 10.63 -19.87 -19.81
N CYS A 154 9.52 -19.31 -19.34
CA CYS A 154 9.08 -17.95 -19.62
C CYS A 154 9.07 -17.11 -18.34
N PHE A 155 9.68 -15.94 -18.39
CA PHE A 155 9.85 -15.06 -17.25
C PHE A 155 9.38 -13.65 -17.59
N LEU A 156 8.24 -13.23 -17.01
CA LEU A 156 7.66 -11.92 -17.24
C LEU A 156 8.12 -10.94 -16.16
N SER A 157 8.94 -9.97 -16.53
CA SER A 157 9.52 -8.94 -15.67
C SER A 157 9.02 -7.54 -16.06
N GLY A 158 9.47 -6.55 -15.33
CA GLY A 158 9.10 -5.13 -15.50
C GLY A 158 8.05 -4.66 -14.50
N MET A 159 7.85 -3.33 -14.44
CA MET A 159 7.00 -2.72 -13.40
C MET A 159 5.55 -3.20 -13.46
N SER A 160 4.99 -3.52 -14.64
CA SER A 160 3.63 -4.05 -14.73
C SER A 160 3.48 -5.41 -14.04
N ALA A 161 4.49 -6.29 -14.17
CA ALA A 161 4.52 -7.57 -13.48
C ALA A 161 4.69 -7.39 -11.95
N VAL A 162 5.57 -6.46 -11.54
CA VAL A 162 5.79 -6.11 -10.12
C VAL A 162 4.51 -5.58 -9.48
N VAL A 163 3.81 -4.66 -10.15
CA VAL A 163 2.53 -4.10 -9.65
C VAL A 163 1.46 -5.18 -9.52
N THR A 164 1.39 -6.13 -10.46
CA THR A 164 0.47 -7.28 -10.40
C THR A 164 0.80 -8.17 -9.20
N ASP A 165 2.07 -8.49 -8.97
CA ASP A 165 2.48 -9.30 -7.81
C ASP A 165 2.25 -8.57 -6.48
N ILE A 166 2.45 -7.25 -6.41
CA ILE A 166 2.12 -6.43 -5.23
C ILE A 166 0.61 -6.48 -4.94
N ARG A 167 -0.24 -6.43 -5.97
CA ARG A 167 -1.69 -6.57 -5.82
C ARG A 167 -2.04 -7.93 -5.21
N ASP A 168 -1.56 -9.00 -5.81
CA ASP A 168 -1.88 -10.37 -5.39
C ASP A 168 -1.36 -10.66 -3.97
N LEU A 169 -0.14 -10.20 -3.66
CA LEU A 169 0.44 -10.29 -2.34
C LEU A 169 -0.36 -9.48 -1.31
N SER A 170 -0.71 -8.24 -1.64
CA SER A 170 -1.49 -7.36 -0.77
C SER A 170 -2.87 -7.94 -0.47
N ASP A 171 -3.59 -8.42 -1.48
CA ASP A 171 -4.93 -9.00 -1.30
C ASP A 171 -4.91 -10.29 -0.49
N LYS A 172 -3.83 -11.05 -0.56
CA LYS A 172 -3.63 -12.28 0.21
C LYS A 172 -3.17 -12.02 1.65
N GLU A 173 -2.26 -11.09 1.87
CA GLU A 173 -1.59 -10.88 3.15
C GLU A 173 -2.29 -9.87 4.07
N VAL A 174 -2.85 -8.79 3.52
CA VAL A 174 -3.49 -7.74 4.35
C VAL A 174 -4.58 -8.29 5.25
N PRO A 175 -5.49 -9.19 4.81
CA PRO A 175 -6.46 -9.80 5.71
C PRO A 175 -5.82 -10.61 6.84
N VAL A 176 -4.72 -11.31 6.55
CA VAL A 176 -4.00 -12.13 7.54
C VAL A 176 -3.39 -11.24 8.63
N TYR A 177 -2.73 -10.14 8.24
CA TYR A 177 -2.14 -9.21 9.20
C TYR A 177 -3.19 -8.49 10.04
N VAL A 178 -4.34 -8.13 9.45
CA VAL A 178 -5.45 -7.54 10.21
C VAL A 178 -6.00 -8.53 11.24
N VAL A 179 -6.22 -9.78 10.87
CA VAL A 179 -6.67 -10.82 11.80
C VAL A 179 -5.64 -11.06 12.91
N LEU A 180 -4.36 -11.12 12.58
CA LEU A 180 -3.28 -11.26 13.56
C LEU A 180 -3.26 -10.07 14.53
N ALA A 181 -3.38 -8.85 14.04
CA ALA A 181 -3.44 -7.64 14.87
C ALA A 181 -4.65 -7.68 15.84
N VAL A 182 -5.81 -8.11 15.35
CA VAL A 182 -7.03 -8.28 16.17
C VAL A 182 -6.81 -9.33 17.26
N ILE A 183 -6.24 -10.49 16.92
CA ILE A 183 -5.97 -11.57 17.90
C ILE A 183 -4.97 -11.11 18.96
N LEU A 184 -3.85 -10.50 18.56
CA LEU A 184 -2.86 -9.98 19.50
C LEU A 184 -3.45 -8.91 20.41
N SER A 185 -4.24 -7.99 19.85
CA SER A 185 -4.95 -6.97 20.62
C SER A 185 -5.93 -7.58 21.61
N LEU A 186 -6.69 -8.60 21.17
CA LEU A 186 -7.62 -9.33 22.05
C LEU A 186 -6.90 -9.98 23.23
N ILE A 187 -5.77 -10.63 22.97
CA ILE A 187 -4.95 -11.26 24.02
C ILE A 187 -4.46 -10.22 25.02
N VAL A 188 -3.81 -9.13 24.54
CA VAL A 188 -3.25 -8.09 25.41
C VAL A 188 -4.36 -7.42 26.23
N LEU A 189 -5.49 -7.08 25.60
CA LEU A 189 -6.62 -6.47 26.30
C LEU A 189 -7.24 -7.43 27.33
N SER A 190 -7.36 -8.72 27.01
CA SER A 190 -7.90 -9.72 27.95
C SER A 190 -7.01 -9.90 29.18
N LEU A 191 -5.70 -9.68 29.03
CA LEU A 191 -4.74 -9.70 30.16
C LEU A 191 -4.79 -8.44 31.01
N THR A 192 -5.13 -7.29 30.40
CA THR A 192 -5.08 -5.97 31.05
C THR A 192 -6.43 -5.55 31.65
N MET A 193 -7.54 -5.96 31.01
CA MET A 193 -8.88 -5.60 31.44
C MET A 193 -9.42 -6.57 32.52
N ASP A 194 -10.48 -6.20 33.18
CA ASP A 194 -11.16 -6.95 34.23
C ASP A 194 -12.37 -7.77 33.74
N SER A 195 -12.53 -7.93 32.42
CA SER A 195 -13.58 -8.74 31.80
C SER A 195 -13.14 -9.18 30.40
N PHE A 196 -13.40 -10.45 30.03
CA PHE A 196 -13.10 -10.97 28.69
C PHE A 196 -14.05 -10.45 27.60
N LEU A 197 -15.20 -9.93 27.97
CA LEU A 197 -16.19 -9.40 27.02
C LEU A 197 -15.88 -7.95 26.58
N ILE A 198 -15.22 -7.16 27.43
CA ILE A 198 -14.87 -5.79 27.15
C ILE A 198 -13.93 -5.63 25.95
N PRO A 199 -12.83 -6.40 25.84
CA PRO A 199 -11.98 -6.39 24.66
C PRO A 199 -12.74 -6.67 23.36
N ILE A 200 -13.71 -7.56 23.38
CA ILE A 200 -14.55 -7.87 22.22
C ILE A 200 -15.38 -6.64 21.83
N PHE A 201 -15.95 -5.93 22.78
CA PHE A 201 -16.72 -4.70 22.47
C PHE A 201 -15.83 -3.58 21.94
N PHE A 202 -14.61 -3.45 22.45
CA PHE A 202 -13.64 -2.49 21.92
C PHE A 202 -13.35 -2.81 20.45
N LEU A 203 -12.96 -4.04 20.16
CA LEU A 203 -12.63 -4.48 18.81
C LEU A 203 -13.82 -4.39 17.85
N LEU A 204 -15.04 -4.69 18.29
CA LEU A 204 -16.24 -4.52 17.48
C LEU A 204 -16.52 -3.04 17.17
N SER A 205 -16.43 -2.15 18.17
CA SER A 205 -16.64 -0.72 17.97
C SER A 205 -15.58 -0.11 17.04
N ILE A 206 -14.31 -0.50 17.20
CA ILE A 206 -13.21 -0.04 16.36
C ILE A 206 -13.36 -0.66 14.95
N GLY A 207 -13.71 -1.93 14.84
CA GLY A 207 -13.98 -2.60 13.57
C GLY A 207 -15.08 -1.90 12.75
N MET A 208 -16.18 -1.49 13.40
CA MET A 208 -17.20 -0.67 12.75
C MET A 208 -16.62 0.66 12.25
N ALA A 209 -15.82 1.35 13.08
CA ALA A 209 -15.19 2.61 12.69
C ALA A 209 -14.20 2.43 11.51
N ILE A 210 -13.46 1.31 11.45
CA ILE A 210 -12.59 0.97 10.33
C ILE A 210 -13.41 0.75 9.05
N ILE A 211 -14.52 0.00 9.13
CA ILE A 211 -15.39 -0.25 7.98
C ILE A 211 -16.01 1.07 7.48
N TYR A 212 -16.43 1.98 8.38
CA TYR A 212 -16.92 3.30 7.96
C TYR A 212 -15.83 4.14 7.28
N ASN A 213 -14.60 4.09 7.80
CA ASN A 213 -13.48 4.78 7.22
C ASN A 213 -13.17 4.25 5.81
N LEU A 214 -13.02 2.95 5.67
CA LEU A 214 -12.73 2.30 4.38
C LEU A 214 -13.89 2.49 3.38
N GLY A 215 -15.14 2.36 3.83
CA GLY A 215 -16.31 2.52 2.99
C GLY A 215 -16.53 3.92 2.45
N THR A 216 -16.15 4.94 3.23
CA THR A 216 -16.24 6.33 2.76
C THR A 216 -15.11 6.74 1.83
N ASN A 217 -14.14 5.87 1.54
CA ASN A 217 -13.11 6.13 0.53
C ASN A 217 -13.67 6.14 -0.90
N VAL A 218 -14.84 5.53 -1.14
CA VAL A 218 -15.53 5.60 -2.44
C VAL A 218 -15.72 7.04 -2.93
N PHE A 219 -15.85 8.02 -2.03
CA PHE A 219 -15.94 9.44 -2.37
C PHE A 219 -14.60 10.05 -2.82
N MET A 220 -13.49 9.35 -2.64
CA MET A 220 -12.16 9.76 -3.12
C MET A 220 -11.86 9.19 -4.51
N GLY A 221 -12.67 8.22 -4.98
CA GLY A 221 -12.48 7.49 -6.22
C GLY A 221 -11.53 6.31 -6.04
N GLU A 222 -10.30 6.57 -5.70
CA GLU A 222 -9.29 5.54 -5.44
C GLU A 222 -8.45 5.85 -4.20
N ILE A 223 -7.79 4.82 -3.68
CA ILE A 223 -6.80 4.91 -2.59
C ILE A 223 -5.58 4.03 -2.92
N SER A 224 -4.41 4.39 -2.39
CA SER A 224 -3.22 3.54 -2.49
C SER A 224 -3.39 2.22 -1.73
N TYR A 225 -2.79 1.15 -2.26
CA TYR A 225 -2.68 -0.11 -1.53
C TYR A 225 -1.97 0.04 -0.17
N VAL A 226 -0.98 0.93 -0.09
CA VAL A 226 -0.30 1.26 1.16
C VAL A 226 -1.28 1.85 2.17
N THR A 227 -2.12 2.79 1.73
CA THR A 227 -3.17 3.39 2.57
C THR A 227 -4.20 2.35 2.99
N LYS A 228 -4.64 1.46 2.08
CA LYS A 228 -5.56 0.35 2.38
C LYS A 228 -4.99 -0.56 3.48
N ALA A 229 -3.74 -1.00 3.32
CA ALA A 229 -3.07 -1.90 4.24
C ALA A 229 -2.85 -1.27 5.62
N LEU A 230 -2.32 -0.05 5.67
CA LEU A 230 -1.97 0.61 6.91
C LEU A 230 -3.20 1.15 7.66
N SER A 231 -4.24 1.61 6.96
CA SER A 231 -5.38 2.27 7.60
C SER A 231 -6.08 1.40 8.64
N ALA A 232 -6.29 0.11 8.38
CA ALA A 232 -6.95 -0.80 9.31
C ALA A 232 -6.11 -1.02 10.58
N VAL A 233 -4.82 -1.33 10.41
CA VAL A 233 -3.92 -1.67 11.53
C VAL A 233 -3.57 -0.42 12.36
N LEU A 234 -3.23 0.69 11.71
CA LEU A 234 -2.92 1.93 12.41
C LEU A 234 -4.14 2.52 13.11
N GLN A 235 -5.32 2.47 12.48
CA GLN A 235 -6.54 2.93 13.13
C GLN A 235 -6.87 2.09 14.36
N LEU A 236 -6.70 0.76 14.30
CA LEU A 236 -6.84 -0.12 15.46
C LEU A 236 -5.94 0.34 16.60
N GLY A 237 -4.64 0.54 16.34
CA GLY A 237 -3.66 0.96 17.34
C GLY A 237 -3.95 2.34 17.93
N VAL A 238 -4.21 3.34 17.07
CA VAL A 238 -4.42 4.73 17.51
C VAL A 238 -5.73 4.93 18.28
N THR A 239 -6.79 4.18 17.94
CA THR A 239 -8.12 4.41 18.53
C THR A 239 -8.44 3.51 19.71
N MET A 240 -7.63 2.47 19.96
CA MET A 240 -7.83 1.54 21.07
C MET A 240 -7.73 2.24 22.42
N ASP A 241 -6.76 3.14 22.58
CA ASP A 241 -6.53 3.88 23.82
C ASP A 241 -7.74 4.70 24.25
N TYR A 242 -8.52 5.21 23.28
CA TYR A 242 -9.76 5.95 23.57
C TYR A 242 -10.82 5.06 24.24
N SER A 243 -10.93 3.81 23.81
CA SER A 243 -11.83 2.82 24.38
C SER A 243 -11.42 2.42 25.80
N ILE A 244 -10.12 2.22 26.02
CA ILE A 244 -9.55 1.94 27.35
C ILE A 244 -9.83 3.11 28.30
N PHE A 245 -9.65 4.34 27.85
CA PHE A 245 -9.92 5.55 28.63
C PHE A 245 -11.38 5.66 29.05
N LEU A 246 -12.29 5.40 28.10
CA LEU A 246 -13.74 5.38 28.40
C LEU A 246 -14.07 4.32 29.46
N TRP A 247 -13.52 3.12 29.31
CA TRP A 247 -13.79 2.03 30.26
C TRP A 247 -13.33 2.37 31.67
N HIS A 248 -12.10 2.81 31.84
CA HIS A 248 -11.59 3.20 33.15
C HIS A 248 -12.39 4.35 33.76
N SER A 249 -12.75 5.37 32.95
CA SER A 249 -13.62 6.45 33.42
C SER A 249 -14.99 5.92 33.86
N TYR A 250 -15.55 4.94 33.13
CA TYR A 250 -16.82 4.32 33.49
C TYR A 250 -16.74 3.54 34.80
N GLU A 251 -15.70 2.72 34.98
CA GLU A 251 -15.48 1.99 36.23
C GLU A 251 -15.29 2.91 37.44
N ASP A 252 -14.60 4.04 37.28
CA ASP A 252 -14.47 5.02 38.35
C ASP A 252 -15.79 5.71 38.67
N GLN A 253 -16.60 6.05 37.66
CA GLN A 253 -17.92 6.61 37.88
C GLN A 253 -18.90 5.59 38.49
N LYS A 254 -18.78 4.30 38.20
CA LYS A 254 -19.59 3.26 38.88
C LYS A 254 -19.37 3.22 40.39
N LYS A 255 -18.16 3.49 40.87
CA LYS A 255 -17.88 3.58 42.33
C LYS A 255 -18.60 4.75 42.99
N ILE A 256 -18.86 5.83 42.22
CA ILE A 256 -19.53 7.04 42.73
C ILE A 256 -21.06 6.90 42.67
N TYR A 257 -21.60 6.33 41.58
CA TYR A 257 -23.04 6.23 41.31
C TYR A 257 -23.64 4.85 41.64
N GLU A 258 -22.88 3.98 42.30
CA GLU A 258 -23.20 2.62 42.73
C GLU A 258 -24.14 1.83 41.78
N ASN A 259 -25.47 1.96 41.92
CA ASN A 259 -26.47 1.20 41.13
C ASN A 259 -27.00 1.95 39.91
N ASP A 260 -26.54 3.20 39.63
CA ASP A 260 -27.00 3.96 38.46
C ASP A 260 -25.97 3.95 37.31
N HIS A 261 -25.91 2.80 36.65
CA HIS A 261 -25.01 2.58 35.49
C HIS A 261 -25.23 3.61 34.36
N LYS A 262 -26.46 4.16 34.23
CA LYS A 262 -26.76 5.15 33.18
C LYS A 262 -26.14 6.52 33.49
N ASN A 263 -26.27 6.98 34.73
CA ASN A 263 -25.62 8.22 35.15
C ASN A 263 -24.10 8.06 35.20
N ALA A 264 -23.59 6.93 35.69
CA ALA A 264 -22.16 6.62 35.65
C ALA A 264 -21.61 6.72 34.22
N MET A 265 -22.24 6.09 33.23
CA MET A 265 -21.83 6.16 31.84
C MET A 265 -21.94 7.57 31.25
N ALA A 266 -23.01 8.34 31.57
CA ALA A 266 -23.15 9.69 31.09
C ALA A 266 -22.01 10.61 31.56
N HIS A 267 -21.57 10.44 32.82
CA HIS A 267 -20.41 11.16 33.38
C HIS A 267 -19.09 10.69 32.78
N ALA A 268 -18.91 9.36 32.59
CA ALA A 268 -17.76 8.80 31.95
C ALA A 268 -17.57 9.34 30.51
N ILE A 269 -18.64 9.36 29.70
CA ILE A 269 -18.63 9.97 28.37
C ILE A 269 -18.21 11.44 28.45
N SER A 270 -18.78 12.20 29.40
CA SER A 270 -18.45 13.62 29.54
C SER A 270 -16.99 13.90 29.86
N GLN A 271 -16.35 13.06 30.67
CA GLN A 271 -14.93 13.15 30.99
C GLN A 271 -14.06 12.70 29.83
N THR A 272 -14.40 11.55 29.25
CA THR A 272 -13.66 10.96 28.12
C THR A 272 -13.63 11.86 26.90
N VAL A 273 -14.78 12.46 26.53
CA VAL A 273 -14.85 13.37 25.38
C VAL A 273 -13.86 14.53 25.53
N THR A 274 -13.72 15.11 26.72
CA THR A 274 -12.79 16.23 26.92
C THR A 274 -11.35 15.83 26.69
N SER A 275 -10.92 14.65 27.21
CA SER A 275 -9.55 14.17 27.10
C SER A 275 -9.25 13.62 25.71
N VAL A 276 -10.15 12.79 25.16
CA VAL A 276 -9.97 12.12 23.87
C VAL A 276 -10.02 13.10 22.70
N VAL A 277 -10.94 14.08 22.73
CA VAL A 277 -11.00 15.10 21.66
C VAL A 277 -9.72 15.94 21.65
N GLY A 278 -9.18 16.31 22.82
CA GLY A 278 -7.92 17.04 22.89
C GLY A 278 -6.75 16.26 22.26
N SER A 279 -6.61 14.96 22.59
CA SER A 279 -5.58 14.10 22.02
C SER A 279 -5.81 13.84 20.52
N SER A 280 -7.05 13.55 20.12
CA SER A 280 -7.34 13.23 18.72
C SER A 280 -7.18 14.42 17.77
N ILE A 281 -7.40 15.66 18.22
CA ILE A 281 -7.13 16.86 17.40
C ILE A 281 -5.64 16.93 17.02
N THR A 282 -4.72 16.65 17.93
CA THR A 282 -3.29 16.64 17.62
C THR A 282 -2.92 15.54 16.63
N THR A 283 -3.51 14.36 16.78
CA THR A 283 -3.31 13.23 15.86
C THR A 283 -3.88 13.55 14.47
N VAL A 284 -5.09 14.09 14.39
CA VAL A 284 -5.71 14.53 13.12
C VAL A 284 -4.89 15.63 12.47
N ALA A 285 -4.40 16.62 13.24
CA ALA A 285 -3.53 17.67 12.70
C ALA A 285 -2.22 17.10 12.13
N GLY A 286 -1.63 16.09 12.79
CA GLY A 286 -0.45 15.39 12.28
C GLY A 286 -0.72 14.70 10.94
N PHE A 287 -1.84 13.98 10.80
CA PHE A 287 -2.21 13.36 9.54
C PHE A 287 -2.56 14.38 8.45
N ILE A 288 -3.24 15.48 8.80
CA ILE A 288 -3.51 16.56 7.83
C ILE A 288 -2.21 17.21 7.35
N ALA A 289 -1.18 17.29 8.20
CA ALA A 289 0.12 17.81 7.77
C ALA A 289 0.74 17.01 6.61
N LEU A 290 0.49 15.69 6.52
CA LEU A 290 0.91 14.86 5.40
C LEU A 290 0.28 15.29 4.06
N CYS A 291 -0.91 15.92 4.11
CA CYS A 291 -1.59 16.38 2.89
C CYS A 291 -0.85 17.52 2.17
N PHE A 292 0.15 18.13 2.80
CA PHE A 292 0.97 19.18 2.23
C PHE A 292 2.28 18.66 1.59
N MET A 293 2.47 17.34 1.56
CA MET A 293 3.61 16.73 0.88
C MET A 293 3.44 16.84 -0.64
N SER A 294 4.54 17.06 -1.36
CA SER A 294 4.55 17.02 -2.83
C SER A 294 4.28 15.62 -3.36
N PHE A 295 4.70 14.58 -2.65
CA PHE A 295 4.34 13.20 -2.93
C PHE A 295 2.90 12.96 -2.49
N THR A 296 1.99 12.81 -3.46
CA THR A 296 0.54 12.81 -3.22
C THR A 296 0.03 11.60 -2.43
N LEU A 297 0.83 10.54 -2.26
CA LEU A 297 0.59 9.45 -1.32
C LEU A 297 0.40 9.97 0.12
N GLY A 298 1.15 11.04 0.49
CA GLY A 298 0.97 11.68 1.79
C GLY A 298 -0.43 12.27 1.96
N LYS A 299 -1.02 12.84 0.91
CA LYS A 299 -2.39 13.36 0.91
C LYS A 299 -3.41 12.23 1.06
N ASP A 300 -3.24 11.14 0.32
CA ASP A 300 -4.09 9.96 0.39
C ASP A 300 -4.10 9.36 1.81
N LEU A 301 -2.92 9.00 2.32
CA LEU A 301 -2.76 8.47 3.67
C LEU A 301 -3.26 9.45 4.74
N GLY A 302 -2.92 10.74 4.59
CA GLY A 302 -3.28 11.79 5.53
C GLY A 302 -4.80 11.95 5.71
N ILE A 303 -5.55 12.00 4.62
CA ILE A 303 -7.01 12.13 4.65
C ILE A 303 -7.65 10.87 5.24
N VAL A 304 -7.26 9.68 4.78
CA VAL A 304 -7.84 8.42 5.24
C VAL A 304 -7.57 8.19 6.73
N MET A 305 -6.35 8.47 7.19
CA MET A 305 -5.99 8.32 8.60
C MET A 305 -6.66 9.37 9.49
N ALA A 306 -6.70 10.64 9.09
CA ALA A 306 -7.41 11.69 9.83
C ALA A 306 -8.89 11.36 10.00
N LYS A 307 -9.55 10.92 8.92
CA LYS A 307 -10.94 10.46 8.90
C LYS A 307 -11.14 9.23 9.79
N GLY A 308 -10.20 8.28 9.76
CA GLY A 308 -10.20 7.08 10.61
C GLY A 308 -10.18 7.43 12.11
N VAL A 309 -9.34 8.38 12.52
CA VAL A 309 -9.31 8.88 13.92
C VAL A 309 -10.65 9.51 14.31
N VAL A 310 -11.23 10.33 13.44
CA VAL A 310 -12.55 10.95 13.70
C VAL A 310 -13.64 9.89 13.89
N PHE A 311 -13.72 8.89 13.01
CA PHE A 311 -14.66 7.77 13.17
C PHE A 311 -14.39 6.96 14.43
N GLY A 312 -13.12 6.75 14.79
CA GLY A 312 -12.73 6.08 16.03
C GLY A 312 -13.22 6.81 17.28
N VAL A 313 -13.05 8.14 17.32
CA VAL A 313 -13.55 8.97 18.42
C VAL A 313 -15.07 8.92 18.50
N ILE A 314 -15.77 9.08 17.37
CA ILE A 314 -17.24 8.99 17.33
C ILE A 314 -17.70 7.62 17.83
N GLY A 315 -17.09 6.53 17.38
CA GLY A 315 -17.37 5.17 17.82
C GLY A 315 -17.15 4.99 19.32
N CYS A 316 -16.03 5.49 19.83
CA CYS A 316 -15.68 5.41 21.24
C CYS A 316 -16.72 6.14 22.14
N VAL A 317 -17.21 7.32 21.75
CA VAL A 317 -18.10 8.11 22.62
C VAL A 317 -19.59 7.86 22.36
N THR A 318 -19.96 7.08 21.34
CA THR A 318 -21.36 6.80 20.98
C THR A 318 -21.66 5.30 20.90
N ILE A 319 -20.98 4.56 20.04
CA ILE A 319 -21.25 3.14 19.77
C ILE A 319 -20.84 2.28 20.98
N LEU A 320 -19.61 2.44 21.43
CA LEU A 320 -19.07 1.66 22.54
C LEU A 320 -19.86 1.81 23.84
N PRO A 321 -20.21 3.03 24.33
CA PRO A 321 -21.05 3.18 25.51
C PRO A 321 -22.43 2.55 25.35
N SER A 322 -22.98 2.63 24.12
CA SER A 322 -24.27 2.02 23.82
C SER A 322 -24.22 0.51 23.93
N MET A 323 -23.17 -0.13 23.41
CA MET A 323 -22.93 -1.58 23.51
C MET A 323 -22.76 -2.01 24.97
N ILE A 324 -21.91 -1.32 25.73
CA ILE A 324 -21.65 -1.61 27.15
C ILE A 324 -22.96 -1.58 27.94
N LEU A 325 -23.79 -0.55 27.77
CA LEU A 325 -25.06 -0.42 28.51
C LEU A 325 -26.15 -1.40 28.04
N ILE A 326 -26.16 -1.83 26.78
CA ILE A 326 -27.11 -2.82 26.28
C ILE A 326 -26.77 -4.22 26.82
N PHE A 327 -25.48 -4.54 26.86
CA PHE A 327 -24.98 -5.84 27.27
C PHE A 327 -24.38 -5.84 28.70
N ASP A 328 -24.81 -4.96 29.56
CA ASP A 328 -24.30 -4.77 30.92
C ASP A 328 -24.37 -6.08 31.75
N LYS A 329 -25.52 -6.82 31.69
CA LYS A 329 -25.70 -8.06 32.44
C LYS A 329 -24.74 -9.19 32.03
N PRO A 330 -24.54 -9.52 30.75
CA PRO A 330 -23.50 -10.45 30.31
C PRO A 330 -22.09 -10.02 30.73
N LEU A 331 -21.83 -8.73 30.69
CA LEU A 331 -20.54 -8.16 31.00
C LEU A 331 -20.15 -8.37 32.47
N GLU A 332 -21.09 -8.18 33.39
CA GLU A 332 -20.86 -8.46 34.82
C GLU A 332 -20.56 -9.93 35.11
N LYS A 333 -21.14 -10.85 34.35
CA LYS A 333 -20.88 -12.29 34.50
C LYS A 333 -19.49 -12.74 34.07
N THR A 334 -18.85 -11.98 33.19
CA THR A 334 -17.51 -12.28 32.66
C THR A 334 -16.37 -11.56 33.38
N ARG A 335 -16.68 -10.89 34.51
CA ARG A 335 -15.65 -10.17 35.29
C ARG A 335 -14.68 -11.14 35.94
N HIS A 336 -13.41 -10.78 35.87
CA HIS A 336 -12.31 -11.43 36.54
C HIS A 336 -11.34 -10.39 37.13
N LYS A 337 -10.44 -10.82 38.00
CA LYS A 337 -9.38 -9.93 38.49
C LYS A 337 -8.38 -9.68 37.38
N ALA A 338 -7.94 -8.42 37.21
CA ALA A 338 -6.88 -8.08 36.30
C ALA A 338 -5.66 -8.99 36.54
N ILE A 339 -5.16 -9.61 35.47
CA ILE A 339 -4.07 -10.59 35.55
C ILE A 339 -2.72 -9.89 35.74
N LEU A 340 -2.60 -8.67 35.18
CA LEU A 340 -1.41 -7.85 35.33
C LEU A 340 -1.28 -7.33 36.77
N PRO A 341 -0.08 -7.46 37.40
CA PRO A 341 0.16 -6.95 38.73
C PRO A 341 0.16 -5.41 38.73
N ASP A 342 -0.22 -4.85 39.87
CA ASP A 342 -0.12 -3.40 40.10
C ASP A 342 1.33 -2.91 39.92
N LEU A 343 1.53 -2.02 38.97
CA LEU A 343 2.82 -1.41 38.64
C LEU A 343 3.19 -0.25 39.58
N GLY A 344 2.46 -0.03 40.67
CA GLY A 344 2.70 1.04 41.63
C GLY A 344 4.11 1.04 42.20
N ARG A 345 4.73 -0.15 42.39
CA ARG A 345 6.13 -0.27 42.85
C ARG A 345 7.11 0.25 41.80
N ILE A 346 6.88 -0.05 40.53
CA ILE A 346 7.73 0.42 39.40
C ILE A 346 7.59 1.92 39.26
N SER A 347 6.34 2.42 39.26
CA SER A 347 6.04 3.85 39.21
C SER A 347 6.70 4.62 40.35
N GLY A 348 6.61 4.13 41.58
CA GLY A 348 7.30 4.71 42.76
C GLY A 348 8.83 4.71 42.63
N PHE A 349 9.41 3.65 42.06
CA PHE A 349 10.86 3.58 41.80
C PHE A 349 11.31 4.61 40.77
N VAL A 350 10.58 4.69 39.64
CA VAL A 350 10.87 5.64 38.56
C VAL A 350 10.73 7.07 39.06
N THR A 351 9.64 7.39 39.77
CA THR A 351 9.38 8.73 40.29
C THR A 351 10.46 9.15 41.32
N LYS A 352 10.89 8.23 42.20
CA LYS A 352 11.94 8.50 43.19
C LYS A 352 13.32 8.72 42.55
N ARG A 353 13.57 8.12 41.40
CA ARG A 353 14.87 8.18 40.71
C ARG A 353 14.80 8.86 39.35
N PHE A 354 13.82 9.75 39.12
CA PHE A 354 13.61 10.44 37.86
C PHE A 354 14.88 11.08 37.24
N PRO A 355 15.82 11.68 38.00
CA PRO A 355 17.02 12.27 37.39
C PRO A 355 17.91 11.24 36.68
N ILE A 356 17.95 10.00 37.21
CA ILE A 356 18.72 8.91 36.59
C ILE A 356 18.09 8.53 35.24
N PHE A 357 16.75 8.39 35.18
CA PHE A 357 16.04 8.09 33.94
C PHE A 357 16.19 9.19 32.91
N LEU A 358 16.15 10.45 33.35
CA LEU A 358 16.37 11.62 32.47
C LEU A 358 17.79 11.60 31.87
N LEU A 359 18.80 11.25 32.68
CA LEU A 359 20.18 11.09 32.22
C LEU A 359 20.29 9.93 31.19
N ILE A 360 19.66 8.78 31.48
CA ILE A 360 19.66 7.62 30.59
C ILE A 360 19.05 8.01 29.22
N PHE A 361 17.92 8.69 29.20
CA PHE A 361 17.32 9.17 27.96
C PHE A 361 18.22 10.16 27.20
N ALA A 362 18.87 11.10 27.92
CA ALA A 362 19.80 12.04 27.31
C ALA A 362 21.02 11.33 26.68
N VAL A 363 21.53 10.30 27.35
CA VAL A 363 22.65 9.49 26.82
C VAL A 363 22.23 8.65 25.63
N LEU A 364 21.03 8.03 25.67
CA LEU A 364 20.50 7.24 24.56
C LEU A 364 20.16 8.08 23.32
N LEU A 365 19.90 9.37 23.47
CA LEU A 365 19.62 10.27 22.36
C LEU A 365 20.81 10.38 21.40
N VAL A 366 22.05 10.33 21.91
CA VAL A 366 23.26 10.44 21.09
C VAL A 366 23.39 9.29 20.08
N PRO A 367 23.38 8.01 20.49
CA PRO A 367 23.41 6.90 19.53
C PRO A 367 22.17 6.84 18.64
N ALA A 368 20.99 7.28 19.11
CA ALA A 368 19.79 7.34 18.29
C ALA A 368 19.92 8.36 17.13
N ILE A 369 20.44 9.57 17.39
CA ILE A 369 20.71 10.57 16.36
C ILE A 369 21.79 10.08 15.39
N TYR A 370 22.84 9.43 15.92
CA TYR A 370 23.89 8.86 15.09
C TYR A 370 23.31 7.78 14.14
N GLY A 371 22.53 6.83 14.67
CA GLY A 371 21.89 5.78 13.88
C GLY A 371 20.95 6.33 12.81
N GLN A 372 20.13 7.34 13.16
CA GLN A 372 19.23 7.97 12.20
C GLN A 372 19.97 8.60 11.00
N LYS A 373 21.12 9.24 11.26
CA LYS A 373 21.91 9.89 10.18
C LYS A 373 22.64 8.89 9.27
N HIS A 374 22.85 7.66 9.75
CA HIS A 374 23.54 6.60 9.01
C HIS A 374 22.59 5.50 8.53
N ALA A 375 21.29 5.67 8.75
CA ALA A 375 20.29 4.78 8.16
C ALA A 375 20.21 5.05 6.65
N GLU A 376 20.51 4.03 5.88
CA GLU A 376 20.35 4.07 4.42
C GLU A 376 18.87 4.00 4.06
N VAL A 377 18.46 4.84 3.13
CA VAL A 377 17.10 4.81 2.59
C VAL A 377 17.13 4.00 1.30
N TYR A 378 16.34 2.95 1.26
CA TYR A 378 16.26 2.05 0.14
C TYR A 378 15.12 2.45 -0.79
N TYR A 379 15.41 2.59 -2.08
CA TYR A 379 14.48 3.08 -3.09
C TYR A 379 14.08 2.02 -4.13
N ASP A 380 14.70 0.83 -4.11
CA ASP A 380 14.38 -0.25 -5.03
C ASP A 380 13.14 -1.02 -4.54
N LEU A 381 12.00 -0.76 -5.18
CA LEU A 381 10.73 -1.40 -4.84
C LEU A 381 10.73 -2.89 -5.20
N ALA A 382 11.34 -3.25 -6.33
CA ALA A 382 11.36 -4.63 -6.80
C ALA A 382 12.22 -5.52 -5.90
N GLY A 383 13.34 -5.02 -5.41
CA GLY A 383 14.24 -5.75 -4.51
C GLY A 383 13.73 -5.91 -3.07
N THR A 384 12.59 -5.29 -2.70
CA THR A 384 11.93 -5.53 -1.39
C THR A 384 10.90 -6.65 -1.43
N LEU A 385 10.59 -7.17 -2.61
CA LEU A 385 9.62 -8.25 -2.78
C LEU A 385 10.20 -9.60 -2.34
N PRO A 386 9.36 -10.55 -1.89
CA PRO A 386 9.78 -11.93 -1.65
C PRO A 386 10.42 -12.57 -2.88
N GLU A 387 11.50 -13.31 -2.65
CA GLU A 387 12.30 -13.95 -3.72
C GLU A 387 11.54 -15.01 -4.52
N ASP A 388 10.44 -15.56 -3.96
CA ASP A 388 9.59 -16.56 -4.60
C ASP A 388 8.53 -15.99 -5.54
N LEU A 389 8.44 -14.66 -5.66
CA LEU A 389 7.52 -14.01 -6.59
C LEU A 389 8.00 -14.10 -8.03
N GLN A 390 7.06 -14.28 -8.96
CA GLN A 390 7.36 -14.46 -10.37
C GLN A 390 8.08 -13.25 -10.98
N SER A 391 7.69 -12.02 -10.60
CA SER A 391 8.38 -10.81 -11.08
C SER A 391 9.80 -10.69 -10.53
N PHE A 392 10.04 -11.12 -9.28
CA PHE A 392 11.38 -11.13 -8.69
C PHE A 392 12.29 -12.11 -9.43
N MET A 393 11.87 -13.38 -9.57
CA MET A 393 12.61 -14.41 -10.32
C MET A 393 12.87 -13.99 -11.78
N ALA A 394 11.87 -13.36 -12.41
CA ALA A 394 12.00 -12.86 -13.77
C ALA A 394 13.00 -11.70 -13.90
N ASN A 395 13.04 -10.83 -12.89
CA ASN A 395 14.00 -9.72 -12.86
C ASN A 395 15.43 -10.21 -12.61
N GLU A 396 15.60 -11.22 -11.74
CA GLU A 396 16.87 -11.89 -11.51
C GLU A 396 17.36 -12.55 -12.80
N LYS A 397 16.50 -13.29 -13.50
CA LYS A 397 16.81 -13.91 -14.79
C LYS A 397 17.20 -12.88 -15.87
N LEU A 398 16.49 -11.76 -15.93
CA LEU A 398 16.81 -10.64 -16.82
C LEU A 398 18.20 -10.06 -16.52
N ASN A 399 18.54 -9.93 -15.25
CA ASN A 399 19.85 -9.45 -14.83
C ASN A 399 20.98 -10.47 -15.15
N GLU A 400 20.78 -11.73 -14.82
CA GLU A 400 21.79 -12.78 -15.04
C GLU A 400 22.09 -13.01 -16.51
N GLU A 401 21.08 -13.12 -17.36
CA GLU A 401 21.25 -13.47 -18.77
C GLU A 401 21.50 -12.27 -19.69
N PHE A 402 20.85 -11.15 -19.38
CA PHE A 402 20.91 -9.96 -20.23
C PHE A 402 21.68 -8.82 -19.56
N ASP A 403 22.17 -8.99 -18.32
CA ASP A 403 22.83 -7.91 -17.55
C ASP A 403 21.98 -6.61 -17.57
N MET A 404 20.66 -6.75 -17.40
CA MET A 404 19.66 -5.68 -17.40
C MET A 404 18.88 -5.70 -16.10
N ASN A 405 18.82 -4.55 -15.39
CA ASN A 405 18.01 -4.38 -14.19
C ASN A 405 16.76 -3.53 -14.44
N SER A 406 16.87 -2.55 -15.29
CA SER A 406 15.78 -1.62 -15.60
C SER A 406 15.81 -1.17 -17.05
N THR A 407 14.62 -0.93 -17.60
CA THR A 407 14.44 -0.40 -18.96
C THR A 407 13.82 0.98 -18.86
N HIS A 408 14.39 1.94 -19.58
CA HIS A 408 13.89 3.30 -19.66
C HIS A 408 13.50 3.62 -21.10
N ILE A 409 12.35 4.27 -21.28
CA ILE A 409 11.90 4.80 -22.57
C ILE A 409 12.27 6.26 -22.62
N LEU A 410 13.04 6.65 -23.63
CA LEU A 410 13.41 8.03 -23.88
C LEU A 410 12.57 8.60 -25.02
N LEU A 411 11.82 9.66 -24.75
CA LEU A 411 11.04 10.36 -25.76
C LEU A 411 11.84 11.56 -26.30
N ALA A 412 11.86 11.73 -27.61
CA ALA A 412 12.53 12.82 -28.29
C ALA A 412 11.60 13.47 -29.30
N ASP A 413 11.90 14.73 -29.69
CA ASP A 413 11.13 15.46 -30.70
C ASP A 413 11.19 14.71 -32.05
N SER A 414 10.02 14.49 -32.67
CA SER A 414 9.87 13.84 -33.97
C SER A 414 10.65 14.54 -35.10
N HIS A 415 10.93 15.83 -34.95
CA HIS A 415 11.69 16.63 -35.92
C HIS A 415 13.21 16.51 -35.72
N MET A 416 13.68 15.75 -34.75
CA MET A 416 15.12 15.50 -34.55
C MET A 416 15.69 14.83 -35.78
N LYS A 417 16.81 15.34 -36.28
CA LYS A 417 17.51 14.72 -37.43
C LYS A 417 18.10 13.36 -37.02
N ALA A 418 18.01 12.37 -37.87
CA ALA A 418 18.54 11.02 -37.63
C ALA A 418 20.00 11.03 -37.11
N LYS A 419 20.86 11.89 -37.68
CA LYS A 419 22.25 12.05 -37.24
C LYS A 419 22.40 12.60 -35.81
N ASP A 420 21.45 13.44 -35.37
CA ASP A 420 21.47 14.00 -34.00
C ASP A 420 20.89 12.98 -33.02
N ALA A 421 19.89 12.18 -33.42
CA ALA A 421 19.37 11.03 -32.67
C ALA A 421 20.47 9.96 -32.46
N GLU A 422 21.21 9.61 -33.51
CA GLU A 422 22.33 8.69 -33.45
C GLU A 422 23.41 9.14 -32.46
N LYS A 423 23.83 10.42 -32.55
CA LYS A 423 24.80 10.99 -31.59
C LYS A 423 24.27 11.03 -30.15
N MET A 424 22.98 11.23 -29.97
CA MET A 424 22.35 11.18 -28.65
C MET A 424 22.44 9.77 -28.08
N LEU A 425 22.09 8.75 -28.86
CA LEU A 425 22.17 7.35 -28.47
C LEU A 425 23.61 6.94 -28.16
N GLU A 426 24.61 7.34 -29.00
CA GLU A 426 26.02 7.09 -28.74
C GLU A 426 26.50 7.71 -27.42
N ARG A 427 26.00 8.89 -27.05
CA ARG A 427 26.33 9.53 -25.77
C ARG A 427 25.70 8.81 -24.60
N ILE A 428 24.47 8.29 -24.76
CA ILE A 428 23.77 7.52 -23.74
C ILE A 428 24.48 6.19 -23.51
N ASP A 429 24.91 5.51 -24.59
CA ASP A 429 25.69 4.26 -24.50
C ASP A 429 27.03 4.43 -23.73
N GLN A 430 27.57 5.66 -23.66
CA GLN A 430 28.80 5.95 -22.91
C GLN A 430 28.56 6.31 -21.43
N VAL A 431 27.32 6.36 -20.98
CA VAL A 431 27.00 6.61 -19.57
C VAL A 431 27.24 5.36 -18.75
N ASP A 432 27.99 5.48 -17.66
CA ASP A 432 28.25 4.35 -16.76
C ASP A 432 26.94 3.78 -16.25
N GLY A 433 26.76 2.46 -16.35
CA GLY A 433 25.55 1.76 -15.96
C GLY A 433 24.50 1.62 -17.08
N VAL A 434 24.70 2.20 -18.25
CA VAL A 434 23.88 1.96 -19.44
C VAL A 434 24.48 0.80 -20.26
N LYS A 435 23.71 -0.26 -20.44
CA LYS A 435 24.12 -1.42 -21.25
C LYS A 435 23.99 -1.17 -22.74
N ALA A 436 22.85 -0.61 -23.15
CA ALA A 436 22.58 -0.30 -24.55
C ALA A 436 21.52 0.81 -24.67
N ALA A 437 21.69 1.72 -25.62
CA ALA A 437 20.67 2.65 -26.05
C ALA A 437 20.29 2.34 -27.50
N ILE A 438 18.99 2.10 -27.73
CA ILE A 438 18.46 1.67 -29.02
C ILE A 438 17.41 2.65 -29.51
N GLY A 439 17.47 2.99 -30.77
CA GLY A 439 16.44 3.69 -31.50
C GLY A 439 16.30 3.14 -32.92
N ILE A 440 15.21 3.40 -33.57
CA ILE A 440 14.94 2.93 -34.94
C ILE A 440 16.11 3.30 -35.86
N ASP A 441 16.62 4.53 -35.80
CA ASP A 441 17.72 5.00 -36.63
C ASP A 441 19.03 4.24 -36.39
N SER A 442 19.26 3.69 -35.20
CA SER A 442 20.46 2.91 -34.86
C SER A 442 20.41 1.45 -35.33
N ILE A 443 19.20 0.96 -35.67
CA ILE A 443 18.98 -0.43 -36.09
C ILE A 443 18.89 -0.49 -37.62
N ILE A 444 18.12 0.37 -38.24
CA ILE A 444 17.79 0.32 -39.67
C ILE A 444 18.71 1.26 -40.47
N GLY A 445 19.42 2.15 -39.81
CA GLY A 445 20.25 3.18 -40.41
C GLY A 445 19.46 4.40 -40.87
N PRO A 446 20.14 5.56 -41.08
CA PRO A 446 19.49 6.86 -41.33
C PRO A 446 18.85 6.98 -42.72
N SER A 447 18.83 5.93 -43.53
CA SER A 447 18.39 5.95 -44.93
C SER A 447 16.96 5.47 -45.18
N VAL A 448 16.25 5.05 -44.16
CA VAL A 448 14.85 4.57 -44.28
C VAL A 448 13.88 5.72 -44.06
N PRO A 449 12.93 5.99 -44.98
CA PRO A 449 11.89 6.99 -44.75
C PRO A 449 11.09 6.67 -43.47
N LYS A 450 10.72 7.69 -42.72
CA LYS A 450 9.97 7.58 -41.47
C LYS A 450 8.44 7.54 -41.69
N ASP A 451 7.98 7.23 -42.89
CA ASP A 451 6.53 7.17 -43.26
C ASP A 451 5.93 5.80 -43.03
#